data_d66ccf533dbd05b4d7992e1549b58511
#
_entry.id   d66ccf533dbd05b4d7992e1549b58511
#
_cell.length_a   1.000
_cell.length_b   1.000
_cell.length_c   1.000
_cell.angle_alpha   90.00
_cell.angle_beta   90.00
_cell.angle_gamma   90.00
#
_symmetry.space_group_name_H-M   'P 1'
#
loop_
_entity.id
_entity.type
_entity.pdbx_description
1 polymer ?
#
loop_
_entity_poly.entity_id
_entity_poly.type
_entity_poly.pdbx_seq_one_letter_code
_entity_poly.pdbx_strand_id
1 'polypeptide(L)'
;MAPAARPSAAWRLVFALSLLLGAALPASAQTVATYHGHADRSGNFVMPQFTWARARTLHLDTGFAPRFTGHLYAQPLYWRPAGSTSGVLIVASESNVVAAIDSRSGATLWSRSLGPPAPLSTFPCGNIDPLGVTGTPVIDPASGTLYLDAMVLDGGRPHQRVYALSLGDGAVKPGWPIDVADALRAAGHRFDPRVQNQRAALLLLNGTVYIGFGGFYGDCGDYHGWVVGVPTGRPDHVLVWRSQARGGAVWAPGGIASDGRFLYFSTGNTFGARKWAGGEAVFRMPPSLQSSGGPSSFFAPADWRQLDASDLDLGATNPLPLALQGGAQPLLLALGKDRRAYLLDRQNLGGIGGSLVSRRVAARPILTAPALYAQDGSAKVVFQGRGADCPSVRDGDLTVLRIIPGNPPGLATAWCGAMSGRGAPIVTTTDGASEPIVWILGAEGDNRLHGFRGDDGTALYTGPPLQGLRHFQTLIAADNRLFVGADGRLYAFSLSP
;
A
#
# COMPACT_ATOMS: atom_id res chain seq x y z
N MET A 1 80.93 42.77 29.45
CA MET A 1 79.48 42.74 29.43
C MET A 1 79.06 42.13 28.06
N ALA A 2 78.85 40.86 28.04
CA ALA A 2 78.45 40.14 26.79
C ALA A 2 77.02 39.69 26.96
N PRO A 3 76.16 39.72 25.90
CA PRO A 3 74.86 39.16 26.01
C PRO A 3 74.84 37.71 25.57
N ALA A 4 73.97 36.95 26.20
CA ALA A 4 73.78 35.50 26.12
C ALA A 4 73.09 35.10 24.77
N ALA A 5 73.55 33.96 24.24
CA ALA A 5 72.98 33.25 23.14
C ALA A 5 71.73 32.46 23.53
N ARG A 6 70.66 32.52 22.66
CA ARG A 6 69.50 31.71 22.79
C ARG A 6 69.64 30.47 21.88
N PRO A 7 69.16 29.24 22.27
CA PRO A 7 69.12 28.10 21.42
C PRO A 7 67.85 28.08 20.60
N SER A 8 67.94 27.70 19.29
CA SER A 8 66.90 27.47 18.34
C SER A 8 66.21 26.12 18.60
N ALA A 9 64.92 26.11 18.83
CA ALA A 9 64.09 24.91 18.88
C ALA A 9 63.62 24.54 17.49
N ALA A 10 64.10 23.42 16.98
CA ALA A 10 63.59 22.80 15.74
C ALA A 10 62.29 22.05 16.03
N TRP A 11 61.18 22.52 15.53
CA TRP A 11 59.88 21.82 15.58
C TRP A 11 59.83 20.77 14.44
N ARG A 12 59.79 19.49 14.83
CA ARG A 12 59.47 18.38 13.92
C ARG A 12 57.93 18.27 13.83
N LEU A 13 57.37 18.65 12.70
CA LEU A 13 55.98 18.36 12.34
C LEU A 13 55.84 16.86 12.02
N VAL A 14 55.19 16.11 12.91
CA VAL A 14 54.73 14.76 12.62
C VAL A 14 53.36 14.86 11.98
N PHE A 15 53.24 14.61 10.67
CA PHE A 15 51.97 14.43 9.98
C PHE A 15 51.43 13.06 10.36
N ALA A 16 50.45 13.01 11.27
CA ALA A 16 49.64 11.82 11.48
C ALA A 16 48.58 11.72 10.35
N LEU A 17 48.83 10.80 9.42
CA LEU A 17 47.87 10.41 8.37
C LEU A 17 46.77 9.58 9.01
N SER A 18 45.65 10.22 9.42
CA SER A 18 44.46 9.51 9.90
C SER A 18 43.77 8.86 8.71
N LEU A 19 43.98 7.56 8.51
CA LEU A 19 43.10 6.73 7.64
C LEU A 19 41.73 6.69 8.27
N LEU A 20 40.81 7.49 7.75
CA LEU A 20 39.37 7.30 7.95
C LEU A 20 38.95 6.03 7.19
N LEU A 21 38.97 4.90 7.88
CA LEU A 21 38.21 3.73 7.46
C LEU A 21 36.72 4.14 7.54
N GLY A 22 36.14 4.53 6.42
CA GLY A 22 34.71 4.64 6.28
C GLY A 22 34.09 3.26 6.52
N ALA A 23 33.62 2.98 7.72
CA ALA A 23 32.77 1.85 7.98
C ALA A 23 31.53 2.04 7.09
N ALA A 24 31.47 1.28 5.98
CA ALA A 24 30.24 1.14 5.22
C ALA A 24 29.19 0.61 6.20
N LEU A 25 28.23 1.47 6.57
CA LEU A 25 27.04 1.04 7.31
C LEU A 25 26.46 -0.13 6.53
N PRO A 26 26.16 -1.27 7.16
CA PRO A 26 25.52 -2.37 6.47
C PRO A 26 24.24 -1.81 5.86
N ALA A 27 24.08 -1.92 4.54
CA ALA A 27 22.83 -1.59 3.89
C ALA A 27 21.74 -2.34 4.66
N SER A 28 20.84 -1.61 5.31
CA SER A 28 19.74 -2.22 6.07
C SER A 28 19.04 -3.18 5.11
N ALA A 29 18.90 -4.43 5.51
CA ALA A 29 18.30 -5.44 4.66
C ALA A 29 16.91 -4.93 4.24
N GLN A 30 16.74 -4.67 2.95
CA GLN A 30 15.48 -4.15 2.41
C GLN A 30 14.36 -5.10 2.79
N THR A 31 13.33 -4.60 3.48
CA THR A 31 12.13 -5.35 3.85
C THR A 31 10.93 -4.65 3.26
N VAL A 32 10.07 -5.39 2.56
CA VAL A 32 8.76 -4.93 2.09
C VAL A 32 7.73 -5.49 3.05
N ALA A 33 7.57 -4.83 4.20
CA ALA A 33 6.80 -5.33 5.33
C ALA A 33 5.29 -5.07 5.20
N THR A 34 4.88 -4.22 4.25
CA THR A 34 3.48 -3.81 4.09
C THR A 34 3.21 -3.41 2.64
N TYR A 35 1.94 -3.16 2.32
CA TYR A 35 1.54 -2.69 0.99
C TYR A 35 2.30 -1.43 0.59
N HIS A 36 2.81 -1.37 -0.65
CA HIS A 36 3.64 -0.29 -1.20
C HIS A 36 4.92 -0.01 -0.39
N GLY A 37 5.39 -1.00 0.40
CA GLY A 37 6.67 -0.96 1.12
C GLY A 37 6.69 -0.14 2.40
N HIS A 38 5.85 0.88 2.52
CA HIS A 38 5.88 1.87 3.61
C HIS A 38 4.49 2.09 4.23
N ALA A 39 4.46 2.50 5.49
CA ALA A 39 3.21 2.80 6.21
C ALA A 39 2.43 3.96 5.56
N ASP A 40 3.11 4.91 4.93
CA ASP A 40 2.51 6.03 4.20
C ASP A 40 1.96 5.64 2.81
N ARG A 41 2.18 4.39 2.37
CA ARG A 41 1.76 3.86 1.07
C ARG A 41 2.41 4.56 -0.13
N SER A 42 3.59 5.14 0.05
CA SER A 42 4.29 5.89 -1.02
C SER A 42 4.64 5.03 -2.24
N GLY A 43 4.89 3.74 -2.06
CA GLY A 43 5.23 2.84 -3.18
C GLY A 43 6.56 3.19 -3.86
N ASN A 44 7.46 3.91 -3.19
CA ASN A 44 8.77 4.26 -3.69
C ASN A 44 9.84 3.35 -3.07
N PHE A 45 10.52 2.58 -3.91
CA PHE A 45 11.54 1.61 -3.52
C PHE A 45 12.94 2.08 -3.94
N VAL A 46 13.88 2.11 -3.00
CA VAL A 46 15.28 2.43 -3.32
C VAL A 46 15.96 1.19 -3.90
N MET A 47 16.31 1.27 -5.18
CA MET A 47 16.90 0.19 -5.98
C MET A 47 18.11 0.70 -6.76
N PRO A 48 19.32 0.78 -6.18
CA PRO A 48 20.48 1.42 -6.79
C PRO A 48 20.87 0.90 -8.18
N GLN A 49 20.50 -0.33 -8.48
CA GLN A 49 20.79 -0.96 -9.78
C GLN A 49 19.74 -0.65 -10.86
N PHE A 50 18.56 -0.10 -10.49
CA PHE A 50 17.49 0.19 -11.44
C PHE A 50 17.65 1.61 -12.02
N THR A 51 18.70 1.78 -12.83
CA THR A 51 18.91 2.99 -13.62
C THR A 51 18.03 2.98 -14.88
N TRP A 52 17.78 4.14 -15.49
CA TRP A 52 17.03 4.23 -16.76
C TRP A 52 17.69 3.41 -17.88
N ALA A 53 19.03 3.39 -17.90
CA ALA A 53 19.77 2.60 -18.89
C ALA A 53 19.55 1.09 -18.67
N ARG A 54 19.71 0.63 -17.43
CA ARG A 54 19.59 -0.81 -17.10
C ARG A 54 18.13 -1.30 -17.13
N ALA A 55 17.16 -0.46 -16.88
CA ALA A 55 15.73 -0.84 -16.96
C ALA A 55 15.38 -1.43 -18.35
N ARG A 56 16.06 -1.01 -19.40
CA ARG A 56 15.88 -1.53 -20.77
C ARG A 56 16.36 -2.97 -20.94
N THR A 57 17.21 -3.47 -20.04
CA THR A 57 17.72 -4.85 -20.03
C THR A 57 16.90 -5.79 -19.14
N LEU A 58 15.80 -5.27 -18.54
CA LEU A 58 14.94 -6.07 -17.68
C LEU A 58 14.34 -7.24 -18.48
N HIS A 59 14.32 -8.42 -17.89
CA HIS A 59 13.73 -9.61 -18.51
C HIS A 59 13.02 -10.48 -17.48
N LEU A 60 12.03 -11.23 -17.93
CA LEU A 60 11.35 -12.24 -17.11
C LEU A 60 12.31 -13.39 -16.82
N ASP A 61 12.53 -13.70 -15.55
CA ASP A 61 13.30 -14.85 -15.12
C ASP A 61 12.44 -16.12 -15.23
N THR A 62 12.61 -16.87 -16.30
CA THR A 62 11.86 -18.10 -16.55
C THR A 62 12.26 -19.26 -15.64
N GLY A 63 13.44 -19.19 -14.99
CA GLY A 63 13.89 -20.15 -13.99
C GLY A 63 13.21 -19.97 -12.64
N PHE A 64 12.65 -18.78 -12.36
CA PHE A 64 11.92 -18.49 -11.14
C PHE A 64 10.41 -18.77 -11.36
N ALA A 65 9.93 -19.93 -10.94
CA ALA A 65 8.57 -20.38 -11.21
C ALA A 65 7.89 -21.03 -10.00
N PRO A 66 7.84 -20.36 -8.83
CA PRO A 66 7.16 -20.90 -7.65
C PRO A 66 5.66 -21.05 -7.91
N ARG A 67 5.06 -22.06 -7.26
CA ARG A 67 3.63 -22.37 -7.34
C ARG A 67 3.01 -22.44 -5.95
N PHE A 68 1.77 -21.97 -5.85
CA PHE A 68 0.92 -22.11 -4.67
C PHE A 68 -0.55 -22.24 -5.10
N THR A 69 -1.46 -22.52 -4.17
CA THR A 69 -2.87 -22.69 -4.51
C THR A 69 -3.66 -21.41 -4.31
N GLY A 70 -4.55 -21.10 -5.24
CA GLY A 70 -5.57 -20.05 -5.11
C GLY A 70 -5.29 -18.76 -5.88
N HIS A 71 -6.31 -17.94 -5.92
CA HIS A 71 -6.24 -16.59 -6.48
C HIS A 71 -5.44 -15.68 -5.57
N LEU A 72 -4.72 -14.72 -6.14
CA LEU A 72 -3.91 -13.79 -5.38
C LEU A 72 -4.36 -12.35 -5.64
N TYR A 73 -4.94 -11.69 -4.63
CA TYR A 73 -5.23 -10.26 -4.62
C TYR A 73 -4.22 -9.50 -3.75
N ALA A 74 -3.76 -10.12 -2.67
CA ALA A 74 -2.78 -9.55 -1.75
C ALA A 74 -1.44 -9.30 -2.47
N GLN A 75 -0.81 -8.15 -2.17
CA GLN A 75 0.56 -7.88 -2.61
C GLN A 75 1.51 -8.88 -1.94
N PRO A 76 2.47 -9.48 -2.66
CA PRO A 76 3.56 -10.22 -2.04
C PRO A 76 4.37 -9.34 -1.09
N LEU A 77 4.81 -9.89 0.05
CA LEU A 77 5.73 -9.22 0.96
C LEU A 77 7.13 -9.81 0.83
N TYR A 78 8.12 -9.05 1.25
CA TYR A 78 9.52 -9.50 1.24
C TYR A 78 10.17 -9.23 2.60
N TRP A 79 10.82 -10.24 3.13
CA TRP A 79 11.58 -10.18 4.36
C TRP A 79 12.92 -10.88 4.19
N ARG A 80 13.98 -10.30 4.76
CA ARG A 80 15.29 -10.96 4.79
C ARG A 80 15.65 -11.29 6.24
N PRO A 81 15.78 -12.58 6.58
CA PRO A 81 16.26 -12.99 7.90
C PRO A 81 17.65 -12.43 8.17
N ALA A 82 17.93 -12.05 9.42
CA ALA A 82 19.25 -11.59 9.83
C ALA A 82 20.30 -12.66 9.51
N GLY A 83 21.42 -12.25 8.89
CA GLY A 83 22.50 -13.15 8.48
C GLY A 83 22.22 -14.01 7.24
N SER A 84 21.01 -13.94 6.65
CA SER A 84 20.71 -14.66 5.42
C SER A 84 21.22 -13.93 4.18
N THR A 85 21.74 -14.68 3.22
CA THR A 85 22.12 -14.19 1.88
C THR A 85 20.93 -14.16 0.91
N SER A 86 19.82 -14.84 1.22
CA SER A 86 18.59 -14.89 0.44
C SER A 86 17.43 -14.27 1.22
N GLY A 87 16.54 -13.61 0.51
CA GLY A 87 15.29 -13.11 1.08
C GLY A 87 14.16 -14.13 0.96
N VAL A 88 13.06 -13.85 1.64
CA VAL A 88 11.85 -14.65 1.68
C VAL A 88 10.68 -13.83 1.17
N LEU A 89 9.99 -14.33 0.15
CA LEU A 89 8.72 -13.79 -0.31
C LEU A 89 7.58 -14.47 0.44
N ILE A 90 6.64 -13.68 0.92
CA ILE A 90 5.43 -14.17 1.56
C ILE A 90 4.25 -13.91 0.63
N VAL A 91 3.46 -14.94 0.38
CA VAL A 91 2.19 -14.86 -0.36
C VAL A 91 1.06 -15.39 0.51
N ALA A 92 -0.12 -14.81 0.36
CA ALA A 92 -1.34 -15.27 1.02
C ALA A 92 -2.50 -15.19 0.02
N SER A 93 -3.23 -16.28 -0.15
CA SER A 93 -4.20 -16.46 -1.24
C SER A 93 -5.63 -16.62 -0.76
N GLU A 94 -6.58 -16.48 -1.67
CA GLU A 94 -8.00 -16.73 -1.42
C GLU A 94 -8.32 -18.19 -1.08
N SER A 95 -7.39 -19.13 -1.29
CA SER A 95 -7.51 -20.50 -0.79
C SER A 95 -7.07 -20.68 0.66
N ASN A 96 -6.89 -19.57 1.40
CA ASN A 96 -6.36 -19.57 2.77
C ASN A 96 -5.00 -20.27 2.90
N VAL A 97 -4.19 -20.22 1.85
CA VAL A 97 -2.82 -20.71 1.85
C VAL A 97 -1.85 -19.54 2.00
N VAL A 98 -1.00 -19.61 3.02
CA VAL A 98 0.14 -18.71 3.21
C VAL A 98 1.41 -19.49 2.92
N ALA A 99 2.29 -18.94 2.08
CA ALA A 99 3.55 -19.61 1.76
C ALA A 99 4.74 -18.64 1.85
N ALA A 100 5.85 -19.15 2.36
CA ALA A 100 7.15 -18.52 2.30
C ALA A 100 7.97 -19.16 1.19
N ILE A 101 8.54 -18.32 0.34
CA ILE A 101 9.22 -18.71 -0.89
C ILE A 101 10.60 -18.06 -0.91
N ASP A 102 11.65 -18.83 -1.13
CA ASP A 102 13.01 -18.30 -1.31
C ASP A 102 13.05 -17.35 -2.52
N SER A 103 13.50 -16.12 -2.33
CA SER A 103 13.44 -15.08 -3.36
C SER A 103 14.35 -15.33 -4.56
N ARG A 104 15.37 -16.19 -4.45
CA ARG A 104 16.31 -16.50 -5.52
C ARG A 104 15.91 -17.74 -6.31
N SER A 105 15.65 -18.83 -5.59
CA SER A 105 15.38 -20.14 -6.20
C SER A 105 13.90 -20.36 -6.53
N GLY A 106 12.98 -19.64 -5.86
CA GLY A 106 11.54 -19.92 -5.94
C GLY A 106 11.12 -21.17 -5.17
N ALA A 107 12.00 -21.77 -4.38
CA ALA A 107 11.66 -22.93 -3.55
C ALA A 107 10.72 -22.52 -2.41
N THR A 108 9.68 -23.32 -2.18
CA THR A 108 8.81 -23.15 -1.01
C THR A 108 9.55 -23.56 0.24
N LEU A 109 9.73 -22.64 1.19
CA LEU A 109 10.37 -22.89 2.48
C LEU A 109 9.39 -23.47 3.49
N TRP A 110 8.19 -22.93 3.54
CA TRP A 110 7.06 -23.47 4.29
C TRP A 110 5.74 -23.03 3.63
N SER A 111 4.69 -23.79 3.92
CA SER A 111 3.31 -23.47 3.52
C SER A 111 2.36 -23.81 4.64
N ARG A 112 1.37 -22.94 4.88
CA ARG A 112 0.37 -23.07 5.94
C ARG A 112 -1.03 -22.89 5.37
N SER A 113 -1.94 -23.82 5.66
CA SER A 113 -3.38 -23.63 5.51
C SER A 113 -3.95 -23.00 6.79
N LEU A 114 -4.80 -21.99 6.62
CA LEU A 114 -5.51 -21.32 7.72
C LEU A 114 -6.90 -21.92 7.98
N GLY A 115 -7.27 -22.94 7.25
CA GLY A 115 -8.58 -23.57 7.24
C GLY A 115 -9.31 -23.40 5.90
N PRO A 116 -10.49 -24.02 5.73
CA PRO A 116 -11.27 -23.92 4.50
C PRO A 116 -11.64 -22.46 4.20
N PRO A 117 -11.42 -21.95 2.97
CA PRO A 117 -11.97 -20.66 2.55
C PRO A 117 -13.48 -20.77 2.38
N ALA A 118 -14.19 -19.65 2.44
CA ALA A 118 -15.63 -19.65 2.30
C ALA A 118 -16.04 -19.57 0.81
N PRO A 119 -16.82 -20.53 0.28
CA PRO A 119 -17.34 -20.43 -1.09
C PRO A 119 -18.30 -19.26 -1.22
N LEU A 120 -18.37 -18.65 -2.41
CA LEU A 120 -19.22 -17.48 -2.69
C LEU A 120 -20.69 -17.74 -2.34
N SER A 121 -21.16 -18.96 -2.51
CA SER A 121 -22.53 -19.37 -2.16
C SER A 121 -22.88 -19.22 -0.66
N THR A 122 -21.89 -18.99 0.20
CA THR A 122 -22.09 -18.69 1.63
C THR A 122 -22.61 -17.26 1.87
N PHE A 123 -22.43 -16.38 0.89
CA PHE A 123 -22.71 -14.94 1.01
C PHE A 123 -23.90 -14.54 0.15
N PRO A 124 -24.63 -13.48 0.52
CA PRO A 124 -25.77 -12.99 -0.27
C PRO A 124 -25.36 -12.33 -1.60
N CYS A 125 -24.11 -11.88 -1.73
CA CYS A 125 -23.51 -11.35 -2.95
C CYS A 125 -21.98 -11.40 -2.85
N GLY A 126 -21.26 -10.93 -3.88
CA GLY A 126 -19.81 -10.93 -3.97
C GLY A 126 -19.33 -11.30 -5.38
N ASN A 127 -18.02 -11.30 -5.58
CA ASN A 127 -17.38 -11.62 -6.86
C ASN A 127 -16.05 -12.37 -6.72
N ILE A 128 -15.72 -12.85 -5.51
CA ILE A 128 -14.52 -13.65 -5.24
C ILE A 128 -14.97 -15.04 -4.77
N ASP A 129 -14.46 -16.09 -5.41
CA ASP A 129 -14.80 -17.49 -5.12
C ASP A 129 -13.56 -18.41 -5.25
N PRO A 130 -13.18 -19.09 -4.19
CA PRO A 130 -13.60 -18.90 -2.81
C PRO A 130 -13.03 -17.60 -2.22
N LEU A 131 -13.60 -17.14 -1.09
CA LEU A 131 -13.10 -16.01 -0.34
C LEU A 131 -12.23 -16.50 0.83
N GLY A 132 -11.02 -15.98 0.91
CA GLY A 132 -10.03 -16.32 1.94
C GLY A 132 -9.23 -15.10 2.39
N VAL A 133 -7.95 -15.01 2.00
CA VAL A 133 -7.11 -13.83 2.27
C VAL A 133 -7.12 -12.91 1.06
N THR A 134 -7.80 -11.77 1.17
CA THR A 134 -7.87 -10.76 0.10
C THR A 134 -6.95 -9.57 0.37
N GLY A 135 -6.98 -9.01 1.58
CA GLY A 135 -6.16 -7.86 1.96
C GLY A 135 -4.70 -8.21 2.15
N THR A 136 -3.80 -7.32 1.75
CA THR A 136 -2.36 -7.52 1.94
C THR A 136 -2.00 -7.59 3.42
N PRO A 137 -1.29 -8.64 3.85
CA PRO A 137 -0.78 -8.80 5.22
C PRO A 137 0.22 -7.72 5.61
N VAL A 138 0.66 -7.76 6.87
CA VAL A 138 1.75 -6.91 7.37
C VAL A 138 2.76 -7.73 8.18
N ILE A 139 4.04 -7.46 7.97
CA ILE A 139 5.15 -8.05 8.70
C ILE A 139 5.57 -7.13 9.84
N ASP A 140 5.80 -7.70 11.01
CA ASP A 140 6.61 -7.10 12.08
C ASP A 140 8.01 -7.73 12.05
N PRO A 141 9.01 -7.06 11.48
CA PRO A 141 10.36 -7.62 11.39
C PRO A 141 11.01 -7.80 12.76
N ALA A 142 10.64 -6.97 13.75
CA ALA A 142 11.24 -7.00 15.09
C ALA A 142 10.86 -8.27 15.86
N SER A 143 9.58 -8.70 15.76
CA SER A 143 9.11 -9.92 16.41
C SER A 143 9.12 -11.15 15.50
N GLY A 144 9.50 -11.00 14.21
CA GLY A 144 9.44 -12.07 13.23
C GLY A 144 8.02 -12.59 13.01
N THR A 145 7.03 -11.69 12.94
CA THR A 145 5.60 -12.05 12.89
C THR A 145 4.94 -11.52 11.61
N LEU A 146 4.14 -12.36 10.98
CA LEU A 146 3.21 -11.98 9.92
C LEU A 146 1.81 -11.87 10.50
N TYR A 147 1.15 -10.74 10.31
CA TYR A 147 -0.26 -10.55 10.65
C TYR A 147 -1.10 -10.48 9.39
N LEU A 148 -2.22 -11.18 9.37
CA LEU A 148 -3.17 -11.22 8.25
C LEU A 148 -4.59 -11.50 8.74
N ASP A 149 -5.55 -11.12 7.92
CA ASP A 149 -6.95 -11.45 8.08
C ASP A 149 -7.36 -12.48 7.03
N ALA A 150 -8.23 -13.40 7.40
CA ALA A 150 -8.74 -14.45 6.51
C ALA A 150 -10.21 -14.76 6.76
N MET A 151 -10.97 -14.93 5.68
CA MET A 151 -12.31 -15.51 5.74
C MET A 151 -12.20 -17.03 5.80
N VAL A 152 -12.67 -17.62 6.89
CA VAL A 152 -12.60 -19.08 7.14
C VAL A 152 -13.99 -19.65 7.30
N LEU A 153 -14.29 -20.75 6.62
CA LEU A 153 -15.53 -21.51 6.84
C LEU A 153 -15.31 -22.51 7.98
N ASP A 154 -16.01 -22.31 9.09
CA ASP A 154 -15.95 -23.20 10.25
C ASP A 154 -17.36 -23.57 10.72
N GLY A 155 -17.64 -24.87 10.91
CA GLY A 155 -18.97 -25.35 11.25
C GLY A 155 -20.06 -24.93 10.25
N GLY A 156 -19.71 -24.72 8.98
CA GLY A 156 -20.62 -24.26 7.92
C GLY A 156 -20.94 -22.77 8.00
N ARG A 157 -20.21 -21.99 8.79
CA ARG A 157 -20.39 -20.54 8.94
C ARG A 157 -19.12 -19.78 8.58
N PRO A 158 -19.21 -18.62 7.92
CA PRO A 158 -18.06 -17.78 7.66
C PRO A 158 -17.61 -17.03 8.92
N HIS A 159 -16.31 -17.00 9.13
CA HIS A 159 -15.63 -16.32 10.22
C HIS A 159 -14.52 -15.45 9.67
N GLN A 160 -14.46 -14.20 10.09
CA GLN A 160 -13.34 -13.31 9.80
C GLN A 160 -12.32 -13.48 10.93
N ARG A 161 -11.15 -14.03 10.63
CA ARG A 161 -10.12 -14.37 11.62
C ARG A 161 -8.81 -13.65 11.35
N VAL A 162 -8.28 -13.00 12.38
CA VAL A 162 -6.96 -12.37 12.34
C VAL A 162 -5.94 -13.32 12.90
N TYR A 163 -4.89 -13.59 12.13
CA TYR A 163 -3.81 -14.51 12.49
C TYR A 163 -2.52 -13.76 12.78
N ALA A 164 -1.70 -14.30 13.68
CA ALA A 164 -0.28 -13.99 13.83
C ALA A 164 0.52 -15.27 13.56
N LEU A 165 1.34 -15.24 12.50
CA LEU A 165 2.17 -16.37 12.11
C LEU A 165 3.66 -16.06 12.34
N SER A 166 4.43 -17.05 12.73
CA SER A 166 5.89 -16.99 12.74
C SER A 166 6.42 -16.91 11.30
N LEU A 167 7.27 -15.95 10.98
CA LEU A 167 7.91 -15.84 9.66
C LEU A 167 8.85 -17.01 9.37
N GLY A 168 9.39 -17.65 10.42
CA GLY A 168 10.36 -18.71 10.24
C GLY A 168 9.77 -20.04 9.74
N ASP A 169 8.54 -20.38 10.20
CA ASP A 169 7.94 -21.70 9.97
C ASP A 169 6.44 -21.66 9.69
N GLY A 170 5.81 -20.49 9.68
CA GLY A 170 4.37 -20.32 9.49
C GLY A 170 3.51 -20.81 10.66
N ALA A 171 4.10 -21.09 11.84
CA ALA A 171 3.33 -21.52 13.00
C ALA A 171 2.43 -20.39 13.52
N VAL A 172 1.18 -20.72 13.89
CA VAL A 172 0.28 -19.78 14.55
C VAL A 172 0.81 -19.47 15.94
N LYS A 173 0.94 -18.19 16.27
CA LYS A 173 1.44 -17.77 17.58
C LYS A 173 0.40 -17.96 18.69
N PRO A 174 0.83 -18.19 19.95
CA PRO A 174 -0.09 -18.32 21.09
C PRO A 174 -1.04 -17.13 21.21
N GLY A 175 -2.31 -17.40 21.53
CA GLY A 175 -3.36 -16.38 21.63
C GLY A 175 -3.99 -15.97 20.31
N TRP A 176 -3.58 -16.55 19.19
CA TRP A 176 -4.16 -16.35 17.86
C TRP A 176 -4.73 -17.66 17.31
N PRO A 177 -5.67 -17.62 16.32
CA PRO A 177 -6.28 -16.44 15.72
C PRO A 177 -7.32 -15.78 16.62
N ILE A 178 -7.66 -14.53 16.31
CA ILE A 178 -8.77 -13.79 16.91
C ILE A 178 -9.96 -13.81 15.94
N ASP A 179 -11.13 -14.21 16.40
CA ASP A 179 -12.38 -14.04 15.67
C ASP A 179 -12.88 -12.61 15.84
N VAL A 180 -13.00 -11.89 14.73
CA VAL A 180 -13.35 -10.47 14.71
C VAL A 180 -14.77 -10.24 15.26
N ALA A 181 -15.73 -11.11 14.93
CA ALA A 181 -17.10 -10.95 15.40
C ALA A 181 -17.19 -11.16 16.92
N ASP A 182 -16.43 -12.10 17.47
CA ASP A 182 -16.39 -12.38 18.91
C ASP A 182 -15.70 -11.25 19.68
N ALA A 183 -14.56 -10.77 19.18
CA ALA A 183 -13.85 -9.63 19.77
C ALA A 183 -14.68 -8.36 19.77
N LEU A 184 -15.35 -8.05 18.66
CA LEU A 184 -16.25 -6.89 18.56
C LEU A 184 -17.48 -7.04 19.43
N ARG A 185 -18.04 -8.26 19.60
CA ARG A 185 -19.15 -8.53 20.51
C ARG A 185 -18.75 -8.27 21.96
N ALA A 186 -17.55 -8.71 22.35
CA ALA A 186 -17.00 -8.43 23.68
C ALA A 186 -16.83 -6.91 23.93
N ALA A 187 -16.55 -6.14 22.87
CA ALA A 187 -16.48 -4.67 22.89
C ALA A 187 -17.85 -3.97 22.75
N GLY A 188 -18.98 -4.71 22.74
CA GLY A 188 -20.34 -4.15 22.66
C GLY A 188 -20.84 -3.86 21.24
N HIS A 189 -20.20 -4.40 20.20
CA HIS A 189 -20.57 -4.18 18.81
C HIS A 189 -21.10 -5.45 18.13
N ARG A 190 -21.95 -5.27 17.12
CA ARG A 190 -22.42 -6.36 16.24
C ARG A 190 -21.69 -6.30 14.91
N PHE A 191 -21.07 -7.41 14.54
CA PHE A 191 -20.38 -7.59 13.28
C PHE A 191 -20.86 -8.92 12.64
N ASP A 192 -21.36 -8.88 11.43
CA ASP A 192 -21.83 -10.06 10.71
C ASP A 192 -20.87 -10.37 9.56
N PRO A 193 -20.02 -11.41 9.66
CA PRO A 193 -19.08 -11.78 8.61
C PRO A 193 -19.75 -12.20 7.29
N ARG A 194 -21.07 -12.46 7.28
CA ARG A 194 -21.80 -12.80 6.05
C ARG A 194 -22.04 -11.60 5.14
N VAL A 195 -21.88 -10.38 5.65
CA VAL A 195 -22.09 -9.15 4.88
C VAL A 195 -20.89 -8.20 4.94
N GLN A 196 -19.83 -8.60 5.65
CA GLN A 196 -18.60 -7.82 5.81
C GLN A 196 -17.44 -8.46 5.06
N ASN A 197 -16.74 -7.69 4.26
CA ASN A 197 -15.57 -8.12 3.51
C ASN A 197 -14.32 -7.36 3.97
N GLN A 198 -13.20 -8.07 4.00
CA GLN A 198 -11.87 -7.51 4.24
C GLN A 198 -11.09 -7.47 2.93
N ARG A 199 -10.71 -6.27 2.47
CA ARG A 199 -9.93 -6.07 1.24
C ARG A 199 -8.76 -5.12 1.44
N ALA A 200 -8.91 -4.19 2.36
CA ALA A 200 -7.94 -3.15 2.65
C ALA A 200 -6.62 -3.76 3.18
N ALA A 201 -5.47 -3.32 2.65
CA ALA A 201 -4.17 -3.72 3.17
C ALA A 201 -4.05 -3.38 4.67
N LEU A 202 -3.52 -4.30 5.46
CA LEU A 202 -3.33 -4.14 6.89
C LEU A 202 -2.22 -3.11 7.17
N LEU A 203 -2.32 -2.45 8.32
CA LEU A 203 -1.28 -1.56 8.84
C LEU A 203 -0.86 -2.00 10.24
N LEU A 204 0.44 -2.11 10.49
CA LEU A 204 1.00 -2.23 11.83
C LEU A 204 1.57 -0.86 12.26
N LEU A 205 1.06 -0.34 13.38
CA LEU A 205 1.55 0.91 13.96
C LEU A 205 1.54 0.81 15.49
N ASN A 206 2.68 1.10 16.12
CA ASN A 206 2.83 1.13 17.58
C ASN A 206 2.31 -0.15 18.27
N GLY A 207 2.62 -1.34 17.72
CA GLY A 207 2.19 -2.61 18.29
C GLY A 207 0.69 -2.90 18.15
N THR A 208 0.00 -2.24 17.22
CA THR A 208 -1.41 -2.51 16.90
C THR A 208 -1.56 -2.77 15.41
N VAL A 209 -2.25 -3.85 15.04
CA VAL A 209 -2.63 -4.16 13.66
C VAL A 209 -4.00 -3.55 13.37
N TYR A 210 -4.07 -2.67 12.37
CA TYR A 210 -5.31 -2.03 11.93
C TYR A 210 -5.83 -2.68 10.66
N ILE A 211 -7.12 -3.00 10.65
CA ILE A 211 -7.81 -3.77 9.62
C ILE A 211 -9.05 -3.00 9.18
N GLY A 212 -9.17 -2.73 7.88
CA GLY A 212 -10.34 -2.08 7.30
C GLY A 212 -11.33 -3.11 6.77
N PHE A 213 -12.64 -2.91 7.02
CA PHE A 213 -13.71 -3.74 6.49
C PHE A 213 -14.75 -2.90 5.75
N GLY A 214 -15.42 -3.54 4.81
CA GLY A 214 -16.55 -2.98 4.06
C GLY A 214 -17.57 -4.04 3.72
N GLY A 215 -18.41 -3.78 2.73
CA GLY A 215 -19.35 -4.74 2.17
C GLY A 215 -18.74 -5.60 1.08
N PHE A 216 -19.50 -6.58 0.61
CA PHE A 216 -19.20 -7.33 -0.61
C PHE A 216 -19.56 -6.52 -1.86
N TYR A 217 -18.99 -6.90 -3.00
CA TYR A 217 -19.44 -6.40 -4.29
C TYR A 217 -20.93 -6.68 -4.45
N GLY A 218 -21.72 -5.64 -4.72
CA GLY A 218 -23.18 -5.70 -4.76
C GLY A 218 -23.87 -5.15 -3.50
N ASP A 219 -23.12 -4.70 -2.48
CA ASP A 219 -23.60 -3.92 -1.34
C ASP A 219 -24.78 -4.54 -0.57
N CYS A 220 -24.80 -5.88 -0.46
CA CYS A 220 -25.88 -6.60 0.16
C CYS A 220 -25.80 -6.62 1.68
N GLY A 221 -26.97 -6.66 2.31
CA GLY A 221 -27.13 -6.75 3.76
C GLY A 221 -26.87 -5.43 4.50
N ASP A 222 -26.89 -5.51 5.82
CA ASP A 222 -26.68 -4.37 6.72
C ASP A 222 -25.21 -4.30 7.16
N TYR A 223 -24.33 -3.96 6.20
CA TYR A 223 -22.90 -3.79 6.46
C TYR A 223 -22.54 -2.36 6.81
N HIS A 224 -21.43 -2.18 7.47
CA HIS A 224 -20.79 -0.90 7.78
C HIS A 224 -19.33 -0.91 7.40
N GLY A 225 -18.76 0.27 7.17
CA GLY A 225 -17.32 0.44 7.19
C GLY A 225 -16.78 0.33 8.60
N TRP A 226 -15.70 -0.44 8.79
CA TRP A 226 -15.03 -0.58 10.08
C TRP A 226 -13.52 -0.36 9.92
N VAL A 227 -12.92 0.16 10.98
CA VAL A 227 -11.50 0.01 11.25
C VAL A 227 -11.37 -0.64 12.63
N VAL A 228 -10.78 -1.82 12.66
CA VAL A 228 -10.54 -2.59 13.88
C VAL A 228 -9.05 -2.59 14.17
N GLY A 229 -8.64 -2.11 15.33
CA GLY A 229 -7.26 -2.17 15.82
C GLY A 229 -7.10 -3.35 16.78
N VAL A 230 -6.18 -4.28 16.49
CA VAL A 230 -5.87 -5.44 17.33
C VAL A 230 -4.48 -5.25 17.93
N PRO A 231 -4.36 -4.90 19.23
CA PRO A 231 -3.07 -4.77 19.90
C PRO A 231 -2.33 -6.12 19.93
N THR A 232 -1.09 -6.17 19.49
CA THR A 232 -0.34 -7.42 19.34
C THR A 232 -0.01 -8.11 20.67
N GLY A 233 0.10 -7.32 21.75
CA GLY A 233 0.34 -7.84 23.10
C GLY A 233 -0.93 -8.23 23.89
N ARG A 234 -2.11 -7.77 23.43
CA ARG A 234 -3.42 -8.05 24.05
C ARG A 234 -4.51 -8.13 22.98
N PRO A 235 -4.47 -9.17 22.14
CA PRO A 235 -5.30 -9.25 20.95
C PRO A 235 -6.81 -9.39 21.22
N ASP A 236 -7.21 -9.69 22.45
CA ASP A 236 -8.58 -9.73 22.94
C ASP A 236 -9.20 -8.33 23.20
N HIS A 237 -8.36 -7.27 23.28
CA HIS A 237 -8.79 -5.90 23.50
C HIS A 237 -8.74 -5.08 22.21
N VAL A 238 -9.83 -5.09 21.43
CA VAL A 238 -9.88 -4.40 20.15
C VAL A 238 -10.23 -2.92 20.29
N LEU A 239 -9.61 -2.10 19.43
CA LEU A 239 -9.98 -0.71 19.19
C LEU A 239 -10.95 -0.65 18.02
N VAL A 240 -11.92 0.28 18.02
CA VAL A 240 -13.01 0.26 17.05
C VAL A 240 -13.32 1.65 16.54
N TRP A 241 -13.42 1.79 15.23
CA TRP A 241 -14.13 2.83 14.52
C TRP A 241 -15.15 2.19 13.58
N ARG A 242 -16.34 2.80 13.42
CA ARG A 242 -17.40 2.33 12.53
C ARG A 242 -18.10 3.53 11.87
N SER A 243 -18.50 3.40 10.59
CA SER A 243 -19.41 4.34 9.94
C SER A 243 -20.75 4.41 10.67
N GLN A 244 -21.36 5.60 10.73
CA GLN A 244 -22.62 5.79 11.46
C GLN A 244 -23.81 5.19 10.68
N ALA A 245 -23.86 5.40 9.38
CA ALA A 245 -24.88 4.82 8.50
C ALA A 245 -24.42 3.46 7.96
N ARG A 246 -25.37 2.69 7.43
CA ARG A 246 -25.10 1.52 6.59
C ARG A 246 -24.20 1.92 5.40
N GLY A 247 -23.25 1.10 5.05
CA GLY A 247 -22.22 1.42 4.04
C GLY A 247 -21.01 2.14 4.64
N GLY A 248 -20.39 3.05 3.89
CA GLY A 248 -19.16 3.72 4.29
C GLY A 248 -17.98 2.77 4.35
N ALA A 249 -17.90 1.83 3.41
CA ALA A 249 -16.91 0.76 3.34
C ALA A 249 -15.47 1.29 3.34
N VAL A 250 -14.59 0.69 4.16
CA VAL A 250 -13.13 0.87 4.09
C VAL A 250 -12.57 -0.27 3.25
N TRP A 251 -12.56 -0.09 1.92
CA TRP A 251 -12.30 -1.17 0.97
C TRP A 251 -11.14 -0.93 0.00
N ALA A 252 -10.56 0.28 -0.03
CA ALA A 252 -9.43 0.61 -0.90
C ALA A 252 -8.31 -0.45 -0.77
N PRO A 253 -7.82 -1.05 -1.86
CA PRO A 253 -6.80 -2.12 -1.78
C PRO A 253 -5.51 -1.69 -1.08
N GLY A 254 -5.10 -0.43 -1.23
CA GLY A 254 -3.95 0.14 -0.52
C GLY A 254 -4.16 0.29 0.99
N GLY A 255 -5.40 0.20 1.45
CA GLY A 255 -5.75 0.13 2.87
C GLY A 255 -5.52 1.41 3.64
N ILE A 256 -5.13 1.23 4.90
CA ILE A 256 -4.91 2.32 5.85
C ILE A 256 -3.47 2.81 5.71
N ALA A 257 -3.29 4.11 5.47
CA ALA A 257 -1.98 4.77 5.46
C ALA A 257 -1.67 5.41 6.83
N SER A 258 -0.39 5.70 7.09
CA SER A 258 0.04 6.41 8.31
C SER A 258 1.27 7.26 8.05
N ASP A 259 1.36 8.39 8.75
CA ASP A 259 2.57 9.21 8.85
C ASP A 259 3.40 8.91 10.12
N GLY A 260 3.12 7.76 10.79
CA GLY A 260 3.70 7.36 12.06
C GLY A 260 2.98 7.92 13.29
N ARG A 261 2.13 8.93 13.12
CA ARG A 261 1.38 9.58 14.20
C ARG A 261 -0.13 9.37 14.09
N PHE A 262 -0.67 9.47 12.89
CA PHE A 262 -2.09 9.32 12.60
C PHE A 262 -2.33 8.22 11.56
N LEU A 263 -3.52 7.68 11.58
CA LEU A 263 -4.07 6.80 10.57
C LEU A 263 -4.85 7.62 9.55
N TYR A 264 -4.74 7.26 8.27
CA TYR A 264 -5.51 7.85 7.18
C TYR A 264 -6.19 6.73 6.40
N PHE A 265 -7.50 6.83 6.26
CA PHE A 265 -8.29 5.89 5.46
C PHE A 265 -9.45 6.63 4.80
N SER A 266 -9.97 6.06 3.74
CA SER A 266 -11.11 6.58 3.00
C SER A 266 -12.30 5.63 3.11
N THR A 267 -13.51 6.20 2.95
CA THR A 267 -14.77 5.46 2.99
C THR A 267 -15.54 5.66 1.68
N GLY A 268 -16.26 4.63 1.27
CA GLY A 268 -17.18 4.66 0.14
C GLY A 268 -18.56 5.15 0.54
N ASN A 269 -19.52 4.91 -0.35
CA ASN A 269 -20.89 5.35 -0.26
C ASN A 269 -21.62 4.84 0.98
N THR A 270 -22.58 5.64 1.48
CA THR A 270 -23.55 5.27 2.52
C THR A 270 -24.95 5.15 1.94
N PHE A 271 -25.81 4.39 2.61
CA PHE A 271 -27.18 4.13 2.14
C PHE A 271 -28.20 4.77 3.09
N GLY A 272 -29.12 5.56 2.51
CA GLY A 272 -30.23 6.17 3.23
C GLY A 272 -29.85 7.30 4.19
N ALA A 273 -28.63 7.80 4.15
CA ALA A 273 -28.14 8.86 5.02
C ALA A 273 -28.76 10.23 4.64
N ARG A 274 -29.64 10.77 5.51
CA ARG A 274 -30.22 12.10 5.33
C ARG A 274 -29.25 13.23 5.71
N LYS A 275 -28.30 12.94 6.60
CA LYS A 275 -27.18 13.78 7.00
C LYS A 275 -25.90 12.98 6.76
N TRP A 276 -24.80 13.66 6.53
CA TRP A 276 -23.51 12.97 6.39
C TRP A 276 -23.25 12.10 7.63
N ALA A 277 -22.87 10.85 7.37
CA ALA A 277 -22.78 9.81 8.38
C ALA A 277 -21.54 8.92 8.21
N GLY A 278 -20.45 9.50 7.68
CA GLY A 278 -19.14 8.87 7.58
C GLY A 278 -18.85 8.18 6.26
N GLY A 279 -19.71 8.35 5.22
CA GLY A 279 -19.43 7.90 3.87
C GLY A 279 -18.76 8.99 3.01
N GLU A 280 -18.22 8.59 1.86
CA GLU A 280 -17.54 9.48 0.89
C GLU A 280 -16.52 10.40 1.55
N ALA A 281 -15.65 9.85 2.39
CA ALA A 281 -14.79 10.66 3.22
C ALA A 281 -13.36 10.15 3.31
N VAL A 282 -12.47 11.05 3.68
CA VAL A 282 -11.12 10.75 4.19
C VAL A 282 -11.11 11.06 5.68
N PHE A 283 -10.59 10.14 6.46
CA PHE A 283 -10.42 10.29 7.90
C PHE A 283 -8.96 10.43 8.28
N ARG A 284 -8.69 11.27 9.28
CA ARG A 284 -7.47 11.37 10.06
C ARG A 284 -7.77 10.95 11.48
N MET A 285 -7.28 9.78 11.88
CA MET A 285 -7.61 9.20 13.17
C MET A 285 -6.36 9.01 14.04
N PRO A 286 -6.43 9.27 15.35
CA PRO A 286 -5.35 8.85 16.25
C PRO A 286 -5.30 7.31 16.32
N PRO A 287 -4.17 6.73 16.76
CA PRO A 287 -4.04 5.28 16.91
C PRO A 287 -5.09 4.65 17.85
N SER A 288 -5.67 5.41 18.78
CA SER A 288 -6.75 4.96 19.65
C SER A 288 -8.10 4.76 18.93
N LEU A 289 -8.23 5.17 17.66
CA LEU A 289 -9.47 5.24 16.89
C LEU A 289 -10.59 6.11 17.54
N GLN A 290 -10.24 6.91 18.55
CA GLN A 290 -11.14 7.86 19.20
C GLN A 290 -10.93 9.26 18.61
N SER A 291 -11.93 9.79 17.93
CA SER A 291 -11.90 11.14 17.35
C SER A 291 -12.92 12.03 18.04
N SER A 292 -12.61 13.32 18.15
CA SER A 292 -13.56 14.34 18.58
C SER A 292 -14.69 14.58 17.57
N GLY A 293 -14.58 14.01 16.34
CA GLY A 293 -15.57 14.17 15.27
C GLY A 293 -15.60 15.56 14.63
N GLY A 294 -14.64 16.44 14.98
CA GLY A 294 -14.58 17.80 14.43
C GLY A 294 -14.05 17.84 12.99
N PRO A 295 -14.27 18.98 12.27
CA PRO A 295 -13.87 19.14 10.86
C PRO A 295 -12.39 18.88 10.57
N SER A 296 -11.51 19.03 11.56
CA SER A 296 -10.08 18.74 11.40
C SER A 296 -9.76 17.25 11.25
N SER A 297 -10.69 16.35 11.63
CA SER A 297 -10.47 14.91 11.63
C SER A 297 -11.00 14.19 10.39
N PHE A 298 -11.76 14.88 9.53
CA PHE A 298 -12.28 14.29 8.29
C PHE A 298 -12.41 15.32 7.18
N PHE A 299 -12.48 14.84 5.96
CA PHE A 299 -12.90 15.56 4.76
C PHE A 299 -13.96 14.74 4.05
N ALA A 300 -15.01 15.40 3.56
CA ALA A 300 -15.97 14.84 2.60
C ALA A 300 -16.22 15.88 1.49
N PRO A 301 -16.38 15.49 0.22
CA PRO A 301 -16.79 16.40 -0.83
C PRO A 301 -18.13 17.07 -0.51
N ALA A 302 -18.33 18.32 -0.96
CA ALA A 302 -19.59 19.04 -0.74
C ALA A 302 -20.79 18.34 -1.38
N ASP A 303 -20.53 17.61 -2.47
CA ASP A 303 -21.49 16.84 -3.25
C ASP A 303 -21.56 15.34 -2.86
N TRP A 304 -21.13 15.00 -1.64
CA TRP A 304 -21.09 13.61 -1.14
C TRP A 304 -22.40 12.84 -1.35
N ARG A 305 -23.57 13.51 -1.29
CA ARG A 305 -24.87 12.87 -1.53
C ARG A 305 -25.01 12.38 -2.97
N GLN A 306 -24.50 13.15 -3.93
CA GLN A 306 -24.50 12.75 -5.34
C GLN A 306 -23.52 11.58 -5.57
N LEU A 307 -22.38 11.58 -4.87
CA LEU A 307 -21.42 10.47 -4.92
C LEU A 307 -22.06 9.21 -4.36
N ASP A 308 -22.69 9.26 -3.17
CA ASP A 308 -23.46 8.15 -2.57
C ASP A 308 -24.51 7.59 -3.56
N ALA A 309 -25.28 8.47 -4.21
CA ALA A 309 -26.36 8.05 -5.11
C ALA A 309 -25.88 7.46 -6.43
N SER A 310 -24.61 7.72 -6.82
CA SER A 310 -24.04 7.35 -8.12
C SER A 310 -22.95 6.29 -8.02
N ASP A 311 -22.71 5.73 -6.84
CA ASP A 311 -21.61 4.78 -6.58
C ASP A 311 -20.25 5.33 -7.04
N LEU A 312 -19.97 6.60 -6.71
CA LEU A 312 -18.73 7.27 -7.07
C LEU A 312 -17.77 7.40 -5.86
N ASP A 313 -17.53 6.28 -5.20
CA ASP A 313 -16.74 6.18 -3.98
C ASP A 313 -15.45 7.00 -3.98
N LEU A 314 -15.33 7.95 -3.05
CA LEU A 314 -14.04 8.49 -2.67
C LEU A 314 -13.16 7.41 -2.03
N GLY A 315 -13.78 6.43 -1.37
CA GLY A 315 -13.15 5.28 -0.74
C GLY A 315 -12.53 4.24 -1.68
N ALA A 316 -12.50 4.49 -2.98
CA ALA A 316 -11.93 3.54 -3.95
C ALA A 316 -10.39 3.49 -3.89
N THR A 317 -9.73 4.53 -3.39
CA THR A 317 -8.28 4.60 -3.22
C THR A 317 -7.91 4.96 -1.78
N ASN A 318 -6.71 4.56 -1.35
CA ASN A 318 -6.20 4.99 -0.05
C ASN A 318 -5.73 6.45 -0.11
N PRO A 319 -5.88 7.22 0.99
CA PRO A 319 -5.25 8.53 1.12
C PRO A 319 -3.72 8.39 1.10
N LEU A 320 -3.04 9.39 0.52
CA LEU A 320 -1.59 9.40 0.38
C LEU A 320 -1.01 10.62 1.12
N PRO A 321 -0.34 10.43 2.27
CA PRO A 321 0.42 11.50 2.92
C PRO A 321 1.56 11.96 2.01
N LEU A 322 1.63 13.26 1.72
CA LEU A 322 2.67 13.83 0.87
C LEU A 322 3.82 14.34 1.74
N ALA A 323 5.02 13.82 1.49
CA ALA A 323 6.25 14.38 2.02
C ALA A 323 6.74 15.46 1.03
N LEU A 324 6.55 16.74 1.39
CA LEU A 324 7.05 17.87 0.61
C LEU A 324 8.37 18.36 1.20
N GLN A 325 9.34 18.67 0.32
CA GLN A 325 10.62 19.24 0.75
C GLN A 325 10.48 20.72 1.16
N GLY A 326 11.41 21.21 1.99
CA GLY A 326 11.52 22.64 2.30
C GLY A 326 10.53 23.19 3.33
N GLY A 327 9.95 22.34 4.23
CA GLY A 327 9.08 22.80 5.32
C GLY A 327 7.71 23.30 4.84
N ALA A 328 7.29 22.93 3.64
CA ALA A 328 5.97 23.25 3.11
C ALA A 328 4.85 22.61 3.96
N GLN A 329 3.65 23.18 3.87
CA GLN A 329 2.46 22.68 4.55
C GLN A 329 2.29 21.15 4.32
N PRO A 330 2.09 20.35 5.37
CA PRO A 330 1.90 18.92 5.22
C PRO A 330 0.57 18.63 4.53
N LEU A 331 0.64 18.03 3.35
CA LEU A 331 -0.53 17.72 2.53
C LEU A 331 -0.91 16.23 2.61
N LEU A 332 -2.18 15.97 2.34
CA LEU A 332 -2.75 14.65 2.10
C LEU A 332 -3.46 14.69 0.73
N LEU A 333 -3.20 13.70 -0.11
CA LEU A 333 -3.91 13.55 -1.38
C LEU A 333 -4.98 12.47 -1.24
N ALA A 334 -6.18 12.75 -1.77
CA ALA A 334 -7.22 11.76 -2.00
C ALA A 334 -7.60 11.73 -3.48
N LEU A 335 -7.86 10.53 -3.99
CA LEU A 335 -8.35 10.24 -5.33
C LEU A 335 -9.59 9.32 -5.20
N GLY A 336 -10.48 9.29 -6.20
CA GLY A 336 -11.66 8.45 -6.10
C GLY A 336 -12.33 8.16 -7.45
N LYS A 337 -13.44 7.41 -7.39
CA LYS A 337 -14.30 7.11 -8.56
C LYS A 337 -14.88 8.37 -9.19
N ASP A 338 -14.99 9.46 -8.46
CA ASP A 338 -15.46 10.77 -8.97
C ASP A 338 -14.46 11.45 -9.93
N ARG A 339 -13.30 10.83 -10.15
CA ARG A 339 -12.26 11.29 -11.09
C ARG A 339 -11.54 12.56 -10.66
N ARG A 340 -11.65 12.93 -9.38
CA ARG A 340 -11.01 14.11 -8.81
C ARG A 340 -9.79 13.74 -7.98
N ALA A 341 -8.89 14.71 -7.87
CA ALA A 341 -7.85 14.78 -6.86
C ALA A 341 -8.20 15.90 -5.88
N TYR A 342 -8.12 15.57 -4.61
CA TYR A 342 -8.30 16.51 -3.50
C TYR A 342 -6.99 16.65 -2.76
N LEU A 343 -6.46 17.89 -2.67
CA LEU A 343 -5.38 18.22 -1.75
C LEU A 343 -5.99 18.75 -0.47
N LEU A 344 -5.59 18.16 0.64
CA LEU A 344 -6.09 18.44 1.98
C LEU A 344 -4.92 18.91 2.85
N ASP A 345 -5.19 19.83 3.77
CA ASP A 345 -4.27 20.08 4.87
C ASP A 345 -4.27 18.89 5.82
N ARG A 346 -3.13 18.19 5.93
CA ARG A 346 -3.03 17.00 6.78
C ARG A 346 -3.24 17.29 8.26
N GLN A 347 -3.07 18.53 8.71
CA GLN A 347 -3.33 18.94 10.10
C GLN A 347 -4.80 19.28 10.34
N ASN A 348 -5.51 19.73 9.30
CA ASN A 348 -6.92 20.08 9.35
C ASN A 348 -7.61 19.71 8.04
N LEU A 349 -8.26 18.55 8.00
CA LEU A 349 -8.86 18.03 6.77
C LEU A 349 -10.02 18.88 6.24
N GLY A 350 -10.63 19.77 7.08
CA GLY A 350 -11.54 20.82 6.66
C GLY A 350 -13.01 20.44 6.66
N GLY A 351 -13.41 19.21 7.03
CA GLY A 351 -14.80 18.79 7.07
C GLY A 351 -15.45 18.70 5.69
N ILE A 352 -16.74 18.98 5.57
CA ILE A 352 -17.48 18.91 4.31
C ILE A 352 -17.09 20.08 3.40
N GLY A 353 -16.54 19.77 2.22
CA GLY A 353 -16.14 20.76 1.21
C GLY A 353 -14.85 21.53 1.49
N GLY A 354 -14.12 21.20 2.59
CA GLY A 354 -12.96 21.96 3.04
C GLY A 354 -11.61 21.60 2.42
N SER A 355 -11.58 21.03 1.21
CA SER A 355 -10.31 20.76 0.50
C SER A 355 -9.61 22.07 0.10
N LEU A 356 -8.27 22.08 0.14
CA LEU A 356 -7.46 23.19 -0.40
C LEU A 356 -7.57 23.26 -1.92
N VAL A 357 -7.62 22.11 -2.57
CA VAL A 357 -7.79 21.97 -4.02
C VAL A 357 -8.72 20.81 -4.31
N SER A 358 -9.63 20.98 -5.26
CA SER A 358 -10.43 19.93 -5.88
C SER A 358 -10.35 20.08 -7.39
N ARG A 359 -9.76 19.10 -8.09
CA ARG A 359 -9.59 19.16 -9.55
C ARG A 359 -9.95 17.81 -10.18
N ARG A 360 -10.69 17.83 -11.29
CA ARG A 360 -10.86 16.66 -12.15
C ARG A 360 -9.52 16.33 -12.82
N VAL A 361 -9.01 15.13 -12.59
CA VAL A 361 -7.70 14.67 -13.07
C VAL A 361 -7.77 13.43 -13.95
N ALA A 362 -8.93 12.76 -13.99
CA ALA A 362 -9.12 11.55 -14.78
C ALA A 362 -10.39 11.61 -15.62
N ALA A 363 -10.38 10.88 -16.74
CA ALA A 363 -11.53 10.69 -17.62
C ALA A 363 -12.45 9.56 -17.13
N ARG A 364 -11.91 8.60 -16.37
CA ARG A 364 -12.60 7.43 -15.82
C ARG A 364 -12.37 7.31 -14.31
N PRO A 365 -13.19 6.55 -13.56
CA PRO A 365 -12.99 6.31 -12.13
C PRO A 365 -11.57 5.80 -11.80
N ILE A 366 -10.99 6.31 -10.69
CA ILE A 366 -9.70 5.89 -10.16
C ILE A 366 -9.98 4.85 -9.07
N LEU A 367 -9.38 3.66 -9.18
CA LEU A 367 -9.73 2.49 -8.36
C LEU A 367 -8.53 1.83 -7.68
N THR A 368 -7.29 2.25 -8.00
CA THR A 368 -6.08 1.62 -7.50
C THR A 368 -5.30 2.57 -6.60
N ALA A 369 -4.45 2.01 -5.75
CA ALA A 369 -3.54 2.79 -4.93
C ALA A 369 -2.60 3.62 -5.81
N PRO A 370 -2.39 4.92 -5.49
CA PRO A 370 -1.38 5.74 -6.14
C PRO A 370 0.01 5.45 -5.55
N ALA A 371 1.08 5.90 -6.26
CA ALA A 371 2.43 5.95 -5.71
C ALA A 371 2.99 7.38 -5.77
N LEU A 372 3.99 7.65 -4.90
CA LEU A 372 4.60 8.96 -4.70
C LEU A 372 6.10 8.90 -4.93
N TYR A 373 6.65 9.90 -5.64
CA TYR A 373 8.08 10.12 -5.73
C TYR A 373 8.41 11.61 -5.80
N ALA A 374 9.64 11.96 -5.45
CA ALA A 374 10.15 13.32 -5.59
C ALA A 374 10.99 13.43 -6.86
N GLN A 375 10.87 14.55 -7.56
CA GLN A 375 11.71 14.89 -8.69
C GLN A 375 11.76 16.40 -8.89
N ASP A 376 12.96 16.95 -9.18
CA ASP A 376 13.17 18.38 -9.43
C ASP A 376 12.54 19.28 -8.34
N GLY A 377 12.67 18.88 -7.07
CA GLY A 377 12.13 19.60 -5.92
C GLY A 377 10.61 19.57 -5.79
N SER A 378 9.90 18.80 -6.63
CA SER A 378 8.44 18.66 -6.57
C SER A 378 8.02 17.22 -6.29
N ALA A 379 6.89 17.06 -5.58
CA ALA A 379 6.26 15.77 -5.41
C ALA A 379 5.47 15.43 -6.68
N LYS A 380 5.63 14.18 -7.14
CA LYS A 380 4.86 13.61 -8.25
C LYS A 380 4.06 12.41 -7.74
N VAL A 381 2.81 12.33 -8.13
CA VAL A 381 1.91 11.22 -7.79
C VAL A 381 1.49 10.53 -9.07
N VAL A 382 1.75 9.24 -9.13
CA VAL A 382 1.31 8.38 -10.24
C VAL A 382 0.08 7.59 -9.84
N PHE A 383 -0.91 7.51 -10.71
CA PHE A 383 -2.09 6.67 -10.54
C PHE A 383 -2.48 5.95 -11.83
N GLN A 384 -3.09 4.79 -11.68
CA GLN A 384 -3.72 4.09 -12.80
C GLN A 384 -5.03 4.81 -13.15
N GLY A 385 -5.14 5.24 -14.39
CA GLY A 385 -6.31 5.92 -14.93
C GLY A 385 -5.91 6.82 -16.10
N ARG A 386 -6.82 6.93 -17.06
CA ARG A 386 -6.69 7.87 -18.19
C ARG A 386 -6.84 9.28 -17.67
N GLY A 387 -5.81 10.10 -17.79
CA GLY A 387 -5.80 11.50 -17.35
C GLY A 387 -6.79 12.36 -18.14
N ALA A 388 -7.33 13.38 -17.48
CA ALA A 388 -8.25 14.33 -18.12
C ALA A 388 -7.54 15.21 -19.16
N ASP A 389 -6.26 15.52 -18.91
CA ASP A 389 -5.45 16.44 -19.72
C ASP A 389 -4.33 15.71 -20.49
N CYS A 390 -4.44 14.38 -20.71
CA CYS A 390 -3.44 13.63 -21.46
C CYS A 390 -3.53 13.93 -22.96
N PRO A 391 -2.41 14.17 -23.65
CA PRO A 391 -2.40 14.33 -25.10
C PRO A 391 -2.78 13.00 -25.78
N SER A 392 -3.48 13.08 -26.92
CA SER A 392 -3.99 11.89 -27.64
C SER A 392 -2.92 10.89 -28.05
N VAL A 393 -1.70 11.35 -28.32
CA VAL A 393 -0.55 10.49 -28.70
C VAL A 393 0.02 9.68 -27.53
N ARG A 394 -0.39 10.00 -26.29
CA ARG A 394 -0.02 9.28 -25.05
C ARG A 394 -1.27 8.83 -24.29
N ASP A 395 -2.31 8.52 -25.01
CA ASP A 395 -3.57 8.08 -24.43
C ASP A 395 -3.42 6.66 -23.89
N GLY A 396 -3.63 6.51 -22.59
CA GLY A 396 -3.50 5.23 -21.88
C GLY A 396 -3.93 5.35 -20.43
N ASP A 397 -3.84 4.24 -19.72
CA ASP A 397 -4.34 4.11 -18.35
C ASP A 397 -3.27 4.44 -17.27
N LEU A 398 -2.34 5.35 -17.55
CA LEU A 398 -1.36 5.82 -16.58
C LEU A 398 -1.23 7.34 -16.61
N THR A 399 -1.33 7.98 -15.45
CA THR A 399 -1.22 9.43 -15.31
C THR A 399 -0.34 9.81 -14.14
N VAL A 400 0.49 10.82 -14.32
CA VAL A 400 1.30 11.43 -13.26
C VAL A 400 0.90 12.88 -13.07
N LEU A 401 0.61 13.23 -11.83
CA LEU A 401 0.36 14.59 -11.37
C LEU A 401 1.62 15.16 -10.73
N ARG A 402 1.86 16.44 -10.94
CA ARG A 402 2.83 17.23 -10.19
C ARG A 402 2.09 18.08 -9.16
N ILE A 403 2.55 18.02 -7.91
CA ILE A 403 2.10 18.90 -6.84
C ILE A 403 2.90 20.21 -6.97
N ILE A 404 2.20 21.32 -7.12
CA ILE A 404 2.81 22.64 -7.24
C ILE A 404 2.77 23.29 -5.86
N PRO A 405 3.93 23.59 -5.23
CA PRO A 405 3.96 24.31 -3.96
C PRO A 405 3.30 25.69 -4.09
N GLY A 406 2.62 26.13 -3.04
CA GLY A 406 1.95 27.43 -3.02
C GLY A 406 0.91 27.49 -1.89
N ASN A 407 0.28 28.66 -1.75
CA ASN A 407 -0.86 28.86 -0.84
C ASN A 407 -1.99 29.60 -1.59
N PRO A 408 -3.03 28.89 -2.07
CA PRO A 408 -3.19 27.43 -2.00
C PRO A 408 -2.19 26.68 -2.89
N PRO A 409 -1.94 25.38 -2.61
CA PRO A 409 -1.13 24.53 -3.48
C PRO A 409 -1.85 24.27 -4.81
N GLY A 410 -1.11 23.80 -5.82
CA GLY A 410 -1.67 23.48 -7.13
C GLY A 410 -1.47 22.01 -7.53
N LEU A 411 -2.20 21.60 -8.58
CA LEU A 411 -2.08 20.32 -9.25
C LEU A 411 -1.95 20.52 -10.75
N ALA A 412 -1.05 19.79 -11.41
CA ALA A 412 -0.97 19.75 -12.87
C ALA A 412 -0.64 18.32 -13.33
N THR A 413 -1.12 17.94 -14.51
CA THR A 413 -0.65 16.74 -15.19
C THR A 413 0.81 16.94 -15.59
N ALA A 414 1.70 16.05 -15.15
CA ALA A 414 3.11 16.08 -15.51
C ALA A 414 3.34 15.33 -16.84
N TRP A 415 2.87 14.10 -16.91
CA TRP A 415 2.94 13.25 -18.10
C TRP A 415 1.92 12.12 -18.03
N CYS A 416 1.72 11.43 -19.15
CA CYS A 416 0.84 10.27 -19.28
C CYS A 416 1.59 9.11 -19.96
N GLY A 417 1.25 7.87 -19.62
CA GLY A 417 1.84 6.65 -20.18
C GLY A 417 0.80 5.81 -20.94
N ALA A 418 1.17 5.34 -22.11
CA ALA A 418 0.33 4.48 -22.93
C ALA A 418 0.48 3.02 -22.47
N MET A 419 -0.55 2.52 -21.78
CA MET A 419 -0.73 1.12 -21.38
C MET A 419 -2.21 0.85 -21.15
N SER A 420 -2.62 -0.39 -21.04
CA SER A 420 -4.00 -0.78 -20.75
C SER A 420 -4.06 -1.76 -19.60
N GLY A 421 -4.89 -1.46 -18.60
CA GLY A 421 -5.15 -2.34 -17.46
C GLY A 421 -5.31 -1.62 -16.14
N ARG A 422 -5.51 -2.40 -15.05
CA ARG A 422 -5.97 -1.92 -13.75
C ARG A 422 -5.04 -2.31 -12.60
N GLY A 423 -3.71 -2.35 -12.84
CA GLY A 423 -2.72 -2.55 -11.78
C GLY A 423 -2.46 -1.28 -10.99
N ALA A 424 -1.97 -1.40 -9.75
CA ALA A 424 -1.50 -0.27 -8.97
C ALA A 424 -0.01 -0.01 -9.26
N PRO A 425 0.42 1.24 -9.53
CA PRO A 425 1.80 1.56 -9.84
C PRO A 425 2.69 1.56 -8.60
N ILE A 426 3.97 1.27 -8.80
CA ILE A 426 5.06 1.57 -7.86
C ILE A 426 6.13 2.41 -8.55
N VAL A 427 7.07 2.92 -7.77
CA VAL A 427 8.25 3.64 -8.28
C VAL A 427 9.52 3.00 -7.74
N THR A 428 10.55 2.88 -8.58
CA THR A 428 11.91 2.62 -8.12
C THR A 428 12.77 3.85 -8.36
N THR A 429 13.68 4.13 -7.43
CA THR A 429 14.69 5.18 -7.53
C THR A 429 16.05 4.62 -7.14
N THR A 430 17.13 5.21 -7.61
CA THR A 430 18.47 4.70 -7.29
C THR A 430 18.93 5.05 -5.86
N ASP A 431 18.42 6.15 -5.30
CA ASP A 431 18.85 6.70 -4.01
C ASP A 431 17.69 7.31 -3.18
N GLY A 432 16.44 7.10 -3.59
CA GLY A 432 15.22 7.70 -3.02
C GLY A 432 14.65 8.86 -3.85
N ALA A 433 15.42 9.41 -4.81
CA ALA A 433 15.00 10.54 -5.64
C ALA A 433 15.46 10.44 -7.10
N SER A 434 16.67 9.93 -7.35
CA SER A 434 17.30 9.93 -8.68
C SER A 434 16.77 8.79 -9.54
N GLU A 435 16.75 9.05 -10.87
CA GLU A 435 16.33 8.11 -11.90
C GLU A 435 15.01 7.37 -11.61
N PRO A 436 13.92 8.10 -11.26
CA PRO A 436 12.65 7.45 -10.95
C PRO A 436 12.14 6.66 -12.16
N ILE A 437 11.71 5.42 -11.91
CA ILE A 437 11.06 4.57 -12.90
C ILE A 437 9.71 4.18 -12.33
N VAL A 438 8.66 4.50 -13.06
CA VAL A 438 7.29 4.08 -12.74
C VAL A 438 7.06 2.70 -13.34
N TRP A 439 6.71 1.73 -12.48
CA TRP A 439 6.36 0.37 -12.86
C TRP A 439 4.87 0.12 -12.64
N ILE A 440 4.21 -0.51 -13.60
CA ILE A 440 2.78 -0.83 -13.51
C ILE A 440 2.46 -2.12 -14.26
N LEU A 441 1.45 -2.84 -13.76
CA LEU A 441 0.91 -4.02 -14.42
C LEU A 441 -0.34 -3.66 -15.21
N GLY A 442 -0.39 -4.08 -16.46
CA GLY A 442 -1.60 -4.00 -17.30
C GLY A 442 -2.62 -5.09 -16.95
N ALA A 443 -2.90 -5.29 -15.64
CA ALA A 443 -3.76 -6.35 -15.14
C ALA A 443 -5.19 -6.24 -15.69
N GLU A 444 -5.73 -7.34 -16.21
CA GLU A 444 -7.03 -7.40 -16.90
C GLU A 444 -7.15 -6.44 -18.10
N GLY A 445 -6.01 -6.05 -18.66
CA GLY A 445 -5.89 -5.30 -19.91
C GLY A 445 -4.93 -6.01 -20.84
N ASP A 446 -3.72 -5.45 -21.05
CA ASP A 446 -2.69 -6.10 -21.87
C ASP A 446 -1.89 -7.17 -21.12
N ASN A 447 -2.06 -7.25 -19.79
CA ASN A 447 -1.42 -8.22 -18.90
C ASN A 447 0.10 -8.21 -18.97
N ARG A 448 0.73 -7.04 -19.11
CA ARG A 448 2.17 -6.86 -19.21
C ARG A 448 2.70 -6.02 -18.05
N LEU A 449 3.98 -6.19 -17.74
CA LEU A 449 4.70 -5.23 -16.91
C LEU A 449 5.23 -4.11 -17.82
N HIS A 450 4.96 -2.87 -17.42
CA HIS A 450 5.45 -1.66 -18.08
C HIS A 450 6.36 -0.88 -17.15
N GLY A 451 7.40 -0.27 -17.72
CA GLY A 451 8.31 0.65 -17.04
C GLY A 451 8.44 1.96 -17.82
N PHE A 452 8.28 3.10 -17.12
CA PHE A 452 8.35 4.44 -17.72
C PHE A 452 9.33 5.31 -16.95
N ARG A 453 10.05 6.19 -17.64
CA ARG A 453 10.83 7.24 -16.98
C ARG A 453 9.90 8.13 -16.16
N GLY A 454 10.28 8.43 -14.93
CA GLY A 454 9.46 9.24 -14.03
C GLY A 454 9.49 10.74 -14.38
N ASP A 455 10.46 11.21 -15.18
CA ASP A 455 10.57 12.61 -15.58
C ASP A 455 9.57 12.99 -16.68
N ASP A 456 9.47 12.19 -17.75
CA ASP A 456 8.74 12.55 -18.97
C ASP A 456 7.78 11.47 -19.49
N GLY A 457 7.73 10.28 -18.84
CA GLY A 457 6.87 9.18 -19.25
C GLY A 457 7.37 8.42 -20.48
N THR A 458 8.65 8.56 -20.86
CA THR A 458 9.25 7.74 -21.93
C THR A 458 9.24 6.28 -21.53
N ALA A 459 8.72 5.41 -22.38
CA ALA A 459 8.70 3.99 -22.14
C ALA A 459 10.13 3.42 -22.12
N LEU A 460 10.45 2.70 -21.05
CA LEU A 460 11.74 2.01 -20.86
C LEU A 460 11.60 0.51 -21.10
N TYR A 461 10.48 -0.07 -20.69
CA TYR A 461 10.26 -1.50 -20.71
C TYR A 461 8.81 -1.85 -20.98
N THR A 462 8.61 -2.90 -21.76
CA THR A 462 7.32 -3.59 -21.93
C THR A 462 7.61 -5.10 -21.95
N GLY A 463 7.12 -5.80 -20.94
CA GLY A 463 7.36 -7.22 -20.74
C GLY A 463 6.48 -8.12 -21.62
N PRO A 464 6.71 -9.44 -21.56
CA PRO A 464 5.80 -10.41 -22.14
C PRO A 464 4.45 -10.41 -21.42
N PRO A 465 3.36 -10.93 -22.01
CA PRO A 465 2.09 -11.11 -21.32
C PRO A 465 2.23 -12.14 -20.20
N LEU A 466 1.66 -11.83 -19.04
CA LEU A 466 1.62 -12.64 -17.84
C LEU A 466 0.23 -13.24 -17.65
N GLN A 467 0.15 -14.46 -17.15
CA GLN A 467 -1.11 -15.13 -16.87
C GLN A 467 -1.51 -14.94 -15.39
N GLY A 468 -2.82 -14.86 -15.13
CA GLY A 468 -3.38 -14.84 -13.77
C GLY A 468 -3.25 -13.51 -13.06
N LEU A 469 -3.01 -12.40 -13.78
CA LEU A 469 -3.07 -11.06 -13.21
C LEU A 469 -4.52 -10.67 -12.96
N ARG A 470 -4.76 -10.05 -11.80
CA ARG A 470 -6.06 -9.54 -11.40
C ARG A 470 -6.03 -8.03 -11.19
N HIS A 471 -7.18 -7.38 -11.39
CA HIS A 471 -7.32 -5.95 -11.13
C HIS A 471 -6.87 -5.59 -9.72
N PHE A 472 -6.32 -4.39 -9.58
CA PHE A 472 -5.74 -3.78 -8.38
C PHE A 472 -4.43 -4.41 -7.89
N GLN A 473 -3.94 -5.49 -8.51
CA GLN A 473 -2.64 -6.02 -8.17
C GLN A 473 -1.53 -4.98 -8.35
N THR A 474 -0.55 -5.05 -7.48
CA THR A 474 0.69 -4.30 -7.56
C THR A 474 1.88 -5.27 -7.57
N LEU A 475 3.06 -4.71 -7.71
CA LEU A 475 4.32 -5.44 -7.66
C LEU A 475 5.19 -4.89 -6.53
N ILE A 476 6.27 -5.58 -6.21
CA ILE A 476 7.28 -5.10 -5.27
C ILE A 476 8.66 -5.13 -5.92
N ALA A 477 9.53 -4.25 -5.42
CA ALA A 477 10.95 -4.23 -5.78
C ALA A 477 11.79 -4.59 -4.54
N ALA A 478 12.56 -5.66 -4.64
CA ALA A 478 13.44 -6.16 -3.59
C ALA A 478 14.55 -7.02 -4.19
N ASP A 479 15.68 -7.13 -3.51
CA ASP A 479 16.80 -8.02 -3.89
C ASP A 479 17.26 -7.85 -5.35
N ASN A 480 17.30 -6.61 -5.85
CA ASN A 480 17.59 -6.23 -7.24
C ASN A 480 16.68 -6.91 -8.29
N ARG A 481 15.44 -7.20 -7.92
CA ARG A 481 14.41 -7.80 -8.77
C ARG A 481 13.07 -7.11 -8.57
N LEU A 482 12.19 -7.25 -9.57
CA LEU A 482 10.77 -6.95 -9.42
C LEU A 482 10.01 -8.28 -9.28
N PHE A 483 9.10 -8.36 -8.31
CA PHE A 483 8.27 -9.53 -8.10
C PHE A 483 6.79 -9.18 -8.32
N VAL A 484 6.11 -10.04 -9.08
CA VAL A 484 4.71 -9.89 -9.45
C VAL A 484 3.95 -11.10 -8.96
N GLY A 485 2.91 -10.85 -8.16
CA GLY A 485 1.95 -11.87 -7.74
C GLY A 485 0.93 -12.13 -8.86
N ALA A 486 0.53 -13.39 -9.01
CA ALA A 486 -0.52 -13.81 -9.92
C ALA A 486 -1.19 -15.07 -9.39
N ASP A 487 -2.33 -15.48 -9.95
CA ASP A 487 -3.05 -16.67 -9.53
C ASP A 487 -2.15 -17.92 -9.57
N GLY A 488 -1.93 -18.50 -8.40
CA GLY A 488 -1.17 -19.72 -8.21
C GLY A 488 0.33 -19.61 -8.52
N ARG A 489 0.90 -18.40 -8.70
CA ARG A 489 2.31 -18.21 -9.05
C ARG A 489 2.87 -16.83 -8.68
N LEU A 490 4.20 -16.75 -8.61
CA LEU A 490 4.94 -15.49 -8.67
C LEU A 490 5.78 -15.43 -9.95
N TYR A 491 5.96 -14.23 -10.44
CA TYR A 491 6.93 -13.91 -11.48
C TYR A 491 8.06 -13.04 -10.89
N ALA A 492 9.26 -13.20 -11.39
CA ALA A 492 10.38 -12.34 -11.10
C ALA A 492 10.97 -11.77 -12.37
N PHE A 493 11.37 -10.50 -12.30
CA PHE A 493 12.09 -9.81 -13.36
C PHE A 493 13.45 -9.39 -12.85
N SER A 494 14.49 -9.67 -13.64
CA SER A 494 15.88 -9.37 -13.31
C SER A 494 16.50 -8.47 -14.37
N LEU A 495 17.45 -7.63 -13.96
CA LEU A 495 18.30 -6.89 -14.87
C LEU A 495 19.37 -7.84 -15.46
N SER A 496 19.71 -7.63 -16.72
CA SER A 496 20.89 -8.32 -17.28
C SER A 496 22.16 -7.93 -16.53
N PRO A 497 23.17 -8.83 -16.44
CA PRO A 497 24.45 -8.56 -15.79
C PRO A 497 25.14 -7.28 -16.25
#